data_c8716764ce71e4152f1827ce14ca334e
#
_entry.id   c8716764ce71e4152f1827ce14ca334e
#
_cell.length_a   1.000
_cell.length_b   1.000
_cell.length_c   1.000
_cell.angle_alpha   90.00
_cell.angle_beta   90.00
_cell.angle_gamma   90.00
#
_symmetry.space_group_name_H-M   'P 1'
#
loop_
_entity.id
_entity.type
_entity.pdbx_description
1 polymer ?
#
loop_
_entity_poly.entity_id
_entity_poly.type
_entity_poly.pdbx_seq_one_letter_code
_entity_poly.pdbx_strand_id
1 'polypeptide(L)'
;MYTITKEVYFCYGHRLMNHPGKCRNLHGHSVKASISIGQEQLNDQGMVCDFSDIKACVETYIDQYLDHNFLLHKDDPIIPMLSANKERFLALEEHPTAEVLSKMIYQHLKQSGFSVVQVVLWETASAYACYQEN
;
A
#
# COMPACT_ATOMS: atom_id res chain seq x y z
N MET A 1 17.13 12.53 15.01
CA MET A 1 16.33 11.31 14.72
C MET A 1 17.00 10.47 13.64
N TYR A 2 17.00 9.17 13.83
CA TYR A 2 17.45 8.23 12.81
C TYR A 2 16.26 7.70 12.04
N THR A 3 16.40 7.58 10.72
CA THR A 3 15.38 6.94 9.88
C THR A 3 16.03 5.87 9.01
N ILE A 4 15.29 4.79 8.81
CA ILE A 4 15.65 3.75 7.83
C ILE A 4 14.49 3.57 6.86
N THR A 5 14.80 3.14 5.65
CA THR A 5 13.79 2.93 4.62
C THR A 5 13.94 1.55 4.01
N LYS A 6 12.84 0.82 3.90
CA LYS A 6 12.74 -0.47 3.22
C LYS A 6 11.82 -0.31 2.02
N GLU A 7 12.29 -0.76 0.86
CA GLU A 7 11.48 -0.77 -0.36
C GLU A 7 10.96 -2.17 -0.62
N VAL A 8 9.70 -2.27 -1.01
CA VAL A 8 9.05 -3.52 -1.43
C VAL A 8 8.29 -3.28 -2.73
N TYR A 9 8.13 -4.34 -3.53
CA TYR A 9 7.51 -4.27 -4.84
C TYR A 9 6.31 -5.20 -4.89
N PHE A 10 5.25 -4.77 -5.56
CA PHE A 10 4.07 -5.59 -5.81
C PHE A 10 3.29 -5.04 -7.00
N CYS A 11 2.27 -5.79 -7.45
CA CYS A 11 1.41 -5.32 -8.52
C CYS A 11 -0.06 -5.49 -8.11
N TYR A 12 -0.91 -4.65 -8.67
CA TYR A 12 -2.36 -4.73 -8.46
C TYR A 12 -3.10 -4.19 -9.67
N GLY A 13 -4.37 -4.59 -9.78
CA GLY A 13 -5.30 -3.99 -10.71
C GLY A 13 -6.30 -3.12 -9.98
N HIS A 14 -6.78 -2.10 -10.65
CA HIS A 14 -7.81 -1.22 -10.10
C HIS A 14 -8.52 -0.43 -11.19
N ARG A 15 -9.53 0.32 -10.79
CA ARG A 15 -10.06 1.44 -11.55
C ARG A 15 -10.64 2.47 -10.59
N LEU A 16 -10.71 3.70 -11.07
CA LEU A 16 -11.37 4.80 -10.37
C LEU A 16 -12.70 5.02 -11.09
N MET A 17 -13.76 4.35 -10.65
CA MET A 17 -15.02 4.20 -11.38
C MET A 17 -15.66 5.53 -11.79
N ASN A 18 -15.42 6.62 -11.05
CA ASN A 18 -15.99 7.94 -11.33
C ASN A 18 -14.98 8.89 -12.00
N HIS A 19 -13.82 8.39 -12.39
CA HIS A 19 -12.80 9.23 -13.02
C HIS A 19 -13.22 9.63 -14.43
N PRO A 20 -13.03 10.91 -14.84
CA PRO A 20 -13.44 11.36 -16.17
C PRO A 20 -12.51 10.89 -17.30
N GLY A 21 -11.30 10.44 -16.97
CA GLY A 21 -10.28 10.04 -17.92
C GLY A 21 -10.04 8.53 -17.96
N LYS A 22 -8.82 8.15 -18.35
CA LYS A 22 -8.42 6.76 -18.57
C LYS A 22 -8.50 5.88 -17.33
N CYS A 23 -8.33 6.47 -16.14
CA CYS A 23 -8.30 5.71 -14.88
C CYS A 23 -9.63 5.04 -14.53
N ARG A 24 -10.73 5.38 -15.22
CA ARG A 24 -12.00 4.68 -15.09
C ARG A 24 -11.99 3.29 -15.71
N ASN A 25 -11.03 3.00 -16.58
CA ASN A 25 -10.88 1.71 -17.19
C ASN A 25 -10.09 0.79 -16.27
N LEU A 26 -10.36 -0.51 -16.34
CA LEU A 26 -9.59 -1.50 -15.61
C LEU A 26 -8.14 -1.48 -16.10
N HIS A 27 -7.20 -1.33 -15.18
CA HIS A 27 -5.77 -1.30 -15.49
C HIS A 27 -4.98 -1.73 -14.27
N GLY A 28 -3.68 -1.86 -14.43
CA GLY A 28 -2.81 -2.29 -13.35
C GLY A 28 -1.50 -1.54 -13.32
N HIS A 29 -0.81 -1.67 -12.20
CA HIS A 29 0.48 -1.06 -11.95
C HIS A 29 1.42 -2.04 -11.29
N SER A 30 2.71 -1.97 -11.66
CA SER A 30 3.79 -2.54 -10.87
C SER A 30 4.36 -1.42 -10.01
N VAL A 31 4.19 -1.52 -8.71
CA VAL A 31 4.44 -0.43 -7.78
C VAL A 31 5.63 -0.71 -6.86
N LYS A 32 6.18 0.37 -6.34
CA LYS A 32 7.21 0.33 -5.31
C LYS A 32 6.70 1.09 -4.09
N ALA A 33 6.69 0.42 -2.93
CA ALA A 33 6.39 1.07 -1.66
C ALA A 33 7.68 1.27 -0.88
N SER A 34 7.96 2.53 -0.51
CA SER A 34 9.08 2.90 0.34
C SER A 34 8.57 3.21 1.73
N ILE A 35 8.99 2.42 2.71
CA ILE A 35 8.54 2.53 4.09
C ILE A 35 9.67 3.08 4.94
N SER A 36 9.43 4.21 5.60
CA SER A 36 10.42 4.84 6.48
C SER A 36 10.00 4.71 7.93
N ILE A 37 10.91 4.19 8.74
CA ILE A 37 10.76 4.00 10.19
C ILE A 37 11.77 4.92 10.88
N GLY A 38 11.37 5.59 11.95
CA GLY A 38 12.22 6.54 12.65
C GLY A 38 12.26 6.31 14.15
N GLN A 39 13.42 6.59 14.76
CA GLN A 39 13.62 6.55 16.21
C GLN A 39 14.62 7.64 16.64
N GLU A 40 14.37 8.24 17.79
CA GLU A 40 15.32 9.19 18.39
C GLU A 40 16.56 8.47 18.90
N GLN A 41 16.41 7.24 19.40
CA GLN A 41 17.48 6.44 19.99
C GLN A 41 17.59 5.12 19.24
N LEU A 42 18.81 4.66 19.06
CA LEU A 42 19.08 3.32 18.52
C LEU A 42 18.93 2.26 19.62
N ASN A 43 18.60 1.05 19.22
CA ASN A 43 18.53 -0.08 20.15
C ASN A 43 19.95 -0.56 20.53
N ASP A 44 20.03 -1.60 21.36
CA ASP A 44 21.31 -2.14 21.85
C ASP A 44 22.25 -2.65 20.76
N GLN A 45 21.72 -2.90 19.57
CA GLN A 45 22.48 -3.34 18.40
C GLN A 45 22.84 -2.20 17.44
N GLY A 46 22.51 -0.95 17.83
CA GLY A 46 22.77 0.21 17.00
C GLY A 46 21.80 0.41 15.85
N MET A 47 20.59 -0.13 15.95
CA MET A 47 19.59 -0.08 14.87
C MET A 47 18.35 0.67 15.29
N VAL A 48 17.67 1.29 14.31
CA VAL A 48 16.28 1.75 14.45
C VAL A 48 15.37 0.55 14.66
N CYS A 49 15.47 -0.42 13.78
CA CYS A 49 14.92 -1.78 13.88
C CYS A 49 15.57 -2.61 12.78
N ASP A 50 15.25 -3.89 12.72
CA ASP A 50 15.78 -4.76 11.68
C ASP A 50 14.98 -4.58 10.38
N PHE A 51 15.65 -4.44 9.24
CA PHE A 51 14.99 -4.37 7.93
C PHE A 51 14.14 -5.60 7.65
N SER A 52 14.57 -6.77 8.12
CA SER A 52 13.83 -8.02 7.92
C SER A 52 12.49 -8.02 8.65
N ASP A 53 12.39 -7.35 9.78
CA ASP A 53 11.12 -7.24 10.53
C ASP A 53 10.12 -6.35 9.79
N ILE A 54 10.60 -5.26 9.18
CA ILE A 54 9.77 -4.40 8.34
C ILE A 54 9.27 -5.21 7.14
N LYS A 55 10.19 -5.89 6.46
CA LYS A 55 9.87 -6.70 5.28
C LYS A 55 8.82 -7.75 5.59
N ALA A 56 9.01 -8.53 6.65
CA ALA A 56 8.08 -9.59 7.04
C ALA A 56 6.67 -9.03 7.31
N CYS A 57 6.58 -7.95 8.06
CA CYS A 57 5.31 -7.33 8.40
C CYS A 57 4.57 -6.79 7.16
N VAL A 58 5.26 -6.03 6.33
CA VAL A 58 4.63 -5.38 5.18
C VAL A 58 4.32 -6.38 4.07
N GLU A 59 5.20 -7.34 3.79
CA GLU A 59 4.95 -8.33 2.74
C GLU A 59 3.78 -9.25 3.08
N THR A 60 3.64 -9.66 4.33
CA THR A 60 2.49 -10.46 4.76
C THR A 60 1.17 -9.72 4.49
N TYR A 61 1.12 -8.45 4.82
CA TYR A 61 -0.05 -7.61 4.56
C TYR A 61 -0.32 -7.43 3.07
N ILE A 62 0.72 -7.11 2.32
CA ILE A 62 0.61 -6.89 0.87
C ILE A 62 0.15 -8.17 0.16
N ASP A 63 0.75 -9.31 0.51
CA ASP A 63 0.38 -10.60 -0.10
C ASP A 63 -1.05 -10.98 0.20
N GLN A 64 -1.52 -10.68 1.41
CA GLN A 64 -2.89 -11.02 1.81
C GLN A 64 -3.94 -10.15 1.13
N TYR A 65 -3.69 -8.85 0.95
CA TYR A 65 -4.71 -7.90 0.56
C TYR A 65 -4.50 -7.21 -0.78
N LEU A 66 -3.26 -6.95 -1.17
CA LEU A 66 -2.97 -6.01 -2.26
C LEU A 66 -2.35 -6.64 -3.49
N ASP A 67 -1.35 -7.51 -3.31
CA ASP A 67 -0.58 -8.06 -4.42
C ASP A 67 -1.42 -9.02 -5.27
N HIS A 68 -1.32 -8.88 -6.59
CA HIS A 68 -2.08 -9.69 -7.55
C HIS A 68 -3.58 -9.67 -7.26
N ASN A 69 -4.09 -8.52 -6.83
CA ASN A 69 -5.49 -8.36 -6.45
C ASN A 69 -6.12 -7.22 -7.24
N PHE A 70 -7.45 -7.25 -7.35
CA PHE A 70 -8.25 -6.13 -7.85
C PHE A 70 -8.72 -5.30 -6.68
N LEU A 71 -8.38 -4.00 -6.71
CA LEU A 71 -8.73 -3.05 -5.65
C LEU A 71 -9.81 -2.12 -6.20
N LEU A 72 -10.98 -2.13 -5.57
CA LEU A 72 -12.16 -1.44 -6.07
C LEU A 72 -12.88 -0.71 -4.94
N HIS A 73 -13.54 0.39 -5.28
CA HIS A 73 -14.50 0.98 -4.36
C HIS A 73 -15.64 0.00 -4.12
N LYS A 74 -16.15 -0.09 -2.90
CA LYS A 74 -17.21 -1.04 -2.53
C LYS A 74 -18.48 -0.93 -3.37
N ASP A 75 -18.76 0.26 -3.93
CA ASP A 75 -19.93 0.51 -4.76
C ASP A 75 -19.66 0.32 -6.25
N ASP A 76 -18.49 -0.19 -6.61
CA ASP A 76 -18.15 -0.42 -8.02
C ASP A 76 -19.09 -1.49 -8.61
N PRO A 77 -19.80 -1.17 -9.70
CA PRO A 77 -20.77 -2.09 -10.29
C PRO A 77 -20.15 -3.36 -10.90
N ILE A 78 -18.83 -3.43 -11.07
CA ILE A 78 -18.18 -4.65 -11.56
C ILE A 78 -18.06 -5.75 -10.48
N ILE A 79 -18.20 -5.40 -9.20
CA ILE A 79 -18.01 -6.37 -8.10
C ILE A 79 -18.91 -7.59 -8.23
N PRO A 80 -20.23 -7.47 -8.49
CA PRO A 80 -21.07 -8.65 -8.66
C PRO A 80 -20.60 -9.60 -9.76
N MET A 81 -20.07 -9.07 -10.85
CA MET A 81 -19.54 -9.88 -11.96
C MET A 81 -18.26 -10.61 -11.55
N LEU A 82 -17.36 -9.94 -10.84
CA LEU A 82 -16.14 -10.58 -10.32
C LEU A 82 -16.49 -11.70 -9.34
N SER A 83 -17.40 -11.44 -8.42
CA SER A 83 -17.89 -12.43 -7.47
C SER A 83 -18.51 -13.65 -8.16
N ALA A 84 -19.34 -13.42 -9.16
CA ALA A 84 -19.99 -14.51 -9.92
C ALA A 84 -18.97 -15.37 -10.65
N ASN A 85 -17.86 -14.80 -11.10
CA ASN A 85 -16.78 -15.50 -11.78
C ASN A 85 -15.69 -15.99 -10.83
N LYS A 86 -15.88 -15.86 -9.51
CA LYS A 86 -14.93 -16.30 -8.48
C LYS A 86 -13.57 -15.62 -8.60
N GLU A 87 -13.56 -14.38 -9.11
CA GLU A 87 -12.34 -13.58 -9.19
C GLU A 87 -12.05 -12.92 -7.84
N ARG A 88 -10.77 -12.82 -7.53
CA ARG A 88 -10.31 -12.17 -6.30
C ARG A 88 -10.42 -10.66 -6.43
N PHE A 89 -10.93 -10.01 -5.39
CA PHE A 89 -10.96 -8.55 -5.30
C PHE A 89 -10.97 -8.12 -3.84
N LEU A 90 -10.63 -6.86 -3.61
CA LEU A 90 -10.76 -6.19 -2.31
C LEU A 90 -11.64 -4.96 -2.49
N ALA A 91 -12.77 -4.93 -1.78
CA ALA A 91 -13.66 -3.79 -1.78
C ALA A 91 -13.25 -2.82 -0.66
N LEU A 92 -13.04 -1.56 -1.02
CA LEU A 92 -12.62 -0.51 -0.09
C LEU A 92 -13.74 0.51 0.12
N GLU A 93 -13.75 1.14 1.29
CA GLU A 93 -14.66 2.25 1.58
C GLU A 93 -14.35 3.49 0.74
N GLU A 94 -13.09 3.64 0.32
CA GLU A 94 -12.62 4.77 -0.48
C GLU A 94 -12.18 4.29 -1.86
N HIS A 95 -12.00 5.22 -2.80
CA HIS A 95 -11.44 4.87 -4.11
C HIS A 95 -10.01 4.37 -3.96
N PRO A 96 -9.61 3.32 -4.70
CA PRO A 96 -8.30 2.67 -4.55
C PRO A 96 -7.18 3.46 -5.23
N THR A 97 -6.92 4.66 -4.75
CA THR A 97 -5.86 5.53 -5.21
C THR A 97 -4.53 5.18 -4.54
N ALA A 98 -3.42 5.66 -5.10
CA ALA A 98 -2.11 5.52 -4.48
C ALA A 98 -2.08 6.18 -3.09
N GLU A 99 -2.81 7.28 -2.91
CA GLU A 99 -2.95 7.97 -1.62
C GLU A 99 -3.59 7.06 -0.57
N VAL A 100 -4.70 6.42 -0.92
CA VAL A 100 -5.42 5.51 -0.01
C VAL A 100 -4.58 4.29 0.31
N LEU A 101 -3.92 3.70 -0.69
CA LEU A 101 -3.09 2.51 -0.49
C LEU A 101 -1.87 2.81 0.38
N SER A 102 -1.22 3.95 0.20
CA SER A 102 -0.10 4.36 1.04
C SER A 102 -0.53 4.51 2.51
N LYS A 103 -1.70 5.08 2.75
CA LYS A 103 -2.28 5.20 4.10
C LYS A 103 -2.58 3.83 4.70
N MET A 104 -3.14 2.91 3.93
CA MET A 104 -3.44 1.55 4.40
C MET A 104 -2.17 0.83 4.87
N ILE A 105 -1.10 0.90 4.09
CA ILE A 105 0.19 0.30 4.45
C ILE A 105 0.75 0.96 5.71
N TYR A 106 0.72 2.29 5.78
CA TYR A 106 1.16 3.06 6.94
C TYR A 106 0.44 2.61 8.21
N GLN A 107 -0.89 2.53 8.17
CA GLN A 107 -1.69 2.19 9.33
C GLN A 107 -1.46 0.76 9.79
N HIS A 108 -1.27 -0.18 8.87
CA HIS A 108 -0.94 -1.55 9.21
C HIS A 108 0.37 -1.64 9.99
N LEU A 109 1.41 -0.98 9.51
CA LEU A 109 2.71 -0.95 10.17
C LEU A 109 2.64 -0.28 11.54
N LYS A 110 1.92 0.83 11.63
CA LYS A 110 1.72 1.53 12.91
C LYS A 110 1.01 0.65 13.93
N GLN A 111 -0.06 -0.02 13.51
CA GLN A 111 -0.81 -0.96 14.36
C GLN A 111 0.03 -2.17 14.78
N SER A 112 1.01 -2.53 13.97
CA SER A 112 1.95 -3.63 14.25
C SER A 112 3.10 -3.20 15.17
N GLY A 113 3.12 -1.95 15.62
CA GLY A 113 4.08 -1.45 16.60
C GLY A 113 5.29 -0.72 16.02
N PHE A 114 5.36 -0.51 14.71
CA PHE A 114 6.45 0.24 14.11
C PHE A 114 6.26 1.74 14.26
N SER A 115 7.35 2.47 14.47
CA SER A 115 7.39 3.92 14.53
C SER A 115 7.49 4.48 13.10
N VAL A 116 6.40 4.39 12.36
CA VAL A 116 6.36 4.76 10.94
C VAL A 116 6.44 6.28 10.79
N VAL A 117 7.34 6.73 9.92
CA VAL A 117 7.46 8.14 9.56
C VAL A 117 6.61 8.45 8.33
N GLN A 118 6.76 7.63 7.29
CA GLN A 118 6.01 7.81 6.05
C GLN A 118 5.98 6.53 5.23
N VAL A 119 5.00 6.47 4.35
CA VAL A 119 4.94 5.46 3.27
C VAL A 119 4.78 6.21 1.96
N VAL A 120 5.67 5.94 1.02
CA VAL A 120 5.64 6.48 -0.34
C VAL A 120 5.29 5.35 -1.28
N LEU A 121 4.22 5.50 -2.05
CA LEU A 121 3.83 4.51 -3.06
C LEU A 121 4.04 5.09 -4.46
N TRP A 122 5.03 4.55 -5.15
CA TRP A 122 5.31 4.87 -6.54
C TRP A 122 4.39 4.05 -7.43
N GLU A 123 3.37 4.69 -7.98
CA GLU A 123 2.42 4.03 -8.88
C GLU A 123 3.03 3.83 -10.27
N THR A 124 3.82 4.78 -10.71
CA THR A 124 4.62 4.71 -11.94
C THR A 124 6.05 5.15 -11.63
N ALA A 125 6.93 5.10 -12.63
CA ALA A 125 8.31 5.55 -12.46
C ALA A 125 8.42 7.06 -12.16
N SER A 126 7.40 7.85 -12.46
CA SER A 126 7.44 9.31 -12.35
C SER A 126 6.40 9.89 -11.38
N ALA A 127 5.54 9.06 -10.77
CA ALA A 127 4.46 9.57 -9.94
C ALA A 127 4.29 8.73 -8.67
N TYR A 128 4.21 9.41 -7.54
CA TYR A 128 4.02 8.74 -6.25
C TYR A 128 3.09 9.53 -5.35
N ALA A 129 2.50 8.83 -4.40
CA ALA A 129 1.80 9.43 -3.27
C ALA A 129 2.57 9.14 -1.98
N CYS A 130 2.53 10.06 -1.04
CA CYS A 130 3.14 9.91 0.26
C CYS A 130 2.10 10.12 1.34
N TYR A 131 2.05 9.22 2.31
CA TYR A 131 1.23 9.39 3.50
C TYR A 131 2.11 9.44 4.74
N GLN A 132 1.86 10.43 5.60
CA GLN A 132 2.52 10.60 6.88
C GLN A 132 1.56 11.23 7.87
N GLU A 133 1.77 10.97 9.16
CA GLU A 133 1.00 11.59 10.24
C GLU A 133 1.91 12.52 11.04
N ASN A 134 1.30 13.55 11.55
CA ASN A 134 2.03 14.50 12.42
C ASN A 134 2.03 14.02 13.86
#